data_1635751dad791101a0034db7090c1c3a
#
_entry.id   1635751dad791101a0034db7090c1c3a
#
_cell.length_a   1.000
_cell.length_b   1.000
_cell.length_c   1.000
_cell.angle_alpha   90.00
_cell.angle_beta   90.00
_cell.angle_gamma   90.00
#
_symmetry.space_group_name_H-M   'P 1'
#
loop_
_entity.id
_entity.type
_entity.pdbx_description
1 polymer ?
#
loop_
_entity_poly.entity_id
_entity_poly.type
_entity_poly.pdbx_seq_one_letter_code
_entity_poly.pdbx_strand_id
1 'polypeptide(L)'
;VAIGASVSGVRSMACMKHVGLNVAADPLYTVSYMGVNGGLVVIVADDPGLYSSQNEQDTRMVARAAQVPVLEPSDSMEAKEFMKFAYEISENFDRPVIFRTTTRLAHSQGLVELCDRVEPEDKPYEKDIRKNVMMPGNAKLRHIEIEKRNLELAEATNTMAINKVEMNDTKIGVITS
;
A
#
# COMPACT_ATOMS: atom_id res chain seq x y z
N VAL A 1 -4.46 -14.34 -7.00
CA VAL A 1 -4.72 -13.79 -8.35
C VAL A 1 -3.98 -12.46 -8.55
N ALA A 2 -4.23 -11.42 -7.71
CA ALA A 2 -3.61 -10.09 -7.90
C ALA A 2 -2.07 -10.13 -7.90
N ILE A 3 -1.43 -10.91 -7.02
CA ILE A 3 0.03 -11.11 -7.02
C ILE A 3 0.49 -11.69 -8.35
N GLY A 4 -0.22 -12.68 -8.90
CA GLY A 4 0.11 -13.27 -10.20
C GLY A 4 0.02 -12.25 -11.34
N ALA A 5 -1.00 -11.39 -11.34
CA ALA A 5 -1.14 -10.30 -12.32
C ALA A 5 0.03 -9.29 -12.20
N SER A 6 0.37 -8.89 -10.96
CA SER A 6 1.54 -8.03 -10.73
C SER A 6 2.84 -8.64 -11.23
N VAL A 7 3.10 -9.92 -10.95
CA VAL A 7 4.29 -10.63 -11.46
C VAL A 7 4.32 -10.67 -12.98
N SER A 8 3.15 -10.78 -13.62
CA SER A 8 3.03 -10.73 -15.09
C SER A 8 3.24 -9.33 -15.68
N GLY A 9 3.41 -8.29 -14.87
CA GLY A 9 3.68 -6.93 -15.34
C GLY A 9 2.48 -6.00 -15.38
N VAL A 10 1.29 -6.47 -14.98
CA VAL A 10 0.04 -5.69 -15.01
C VAL A 10 -0.22 -5.07 -13.64
N ARG A 11 -0.63 -3.81 -13.60
CA ARG A 11 -1.13 -3.18 -12.38
C ARG A 11 -2.35 -3.93 -11.87
N SER A 12 -2.38 -4.23 -10.60
CA SER A 12 -3.43 -5.05 -9.99
C SER A 12 -3.81 -4.56 -8.61
N MET A 13 -5.04 -4.87 -8.19
CA MET A 13 -5.47 -4.61 -6.82
C MET A 13 -6.30 -5.76 -6.26
N ALA A 14 -6.34 -5.85 -4.93
CA ALA A 14 -7.24 -6.69 -4.18
C ALA A 14 -7.93 -5.85 -3.12
N CYS A 15 -9.24 -6.05 -2.95
CA CYS A 15 -10.04 -5.33 -1.96
C CYS A 15 -10.55 -6.32 -0.92
N MET A 16 -10.43 -5.96 0.35
CA MET A 16 -10.92 -6.80 1.45
C MET A 16 -11.17 -5.96 2.70
N LYS A 17 -11.93 -6.52 3.61
CA LYS A 17 -12.06 -6.01 4.98
C LYS A 17 -10.84 -6.46 5.80
N HIS A 18 -10.58 -5.81 6.95
CA HIS A 18 -9.45 -6.19 7.82
C HIS A 18 -9.44 -7.69 8.20
N VAL A 19 -10.61 -8.30 8.41
CA VAL A 19 -10.69 -9.76 8.66
C VAL A 19 -10.27 -10.59 7.45
N GLY A 20 -10.49 -10.08 6.23
CA GLY A 20 -9.98 -10.69 4.99
C GLY A 20 -8.46 -10.58 4.91
N LEU A 21 -7.87 -9.48 5.41
CA LEU A 21 -6.42 -9.33 5.47
C LEU A 21 -5.77 -10.38 6.38
N ASN A 22 -6.43 -10.79 7.45
CA ASN A 22 -5.93 -11.89 8.29
C ASN A 22 -5.77 -13.19 7.50
N VAL A 23 -6.72 -13.48 6.61
CA VAL A 23 -6.65 -14.66 5.74
C VAL A 23 -5.58 -14.47 4.65
N ALA A 24 -5.41 -13.24 4.18
CA ALA A 24 -4.40 -12.89 3.17
C ALA A 24 -3.02 -12.53 3.78
N ALA A 25 -2.81 -12.73 5.07
CA ALA A 25 -1.57 -12.34 5.74
C ALA A 25 -0.35 -13.06 5.15
N ASP A 26 -0.38 -14.37 5.00
CA ASP A 26 0.74 -15.11 4.43
C ASP A 26 1.12 -14.66 3.02
N PRO A 27 0.18 -14.53 2.05
CA PRO A 27 0.47 -13.90 0.77
C PRO A 27 1.03 -12.48 0.87
N LEU A 28 0.53 -11.64 1.81
CA LEU A 28 1.02 -10.28 2.00
C LEU A 28 2.48 -10.27 2.47
N TYR A 29 2.81 -11.04 3.49
CA TYR A 29 4.18 -11.18 3.98
C TYR A 29 5.12 -11.72 2.90
N THR A 30 4.67 -12.69 2.13
CA THR A 30 5.45 -13.27 1.05
C THR A 30 5.70 -12.26 -0.08
N VAL A 31 4.67 -11.52 -0.53
CA VAL A 31 4.85 -10.56 -1.62
C VAL A 31 5.66 -9.33 -1.20
N SER A 32 5.68 -8.99 0.09
CA SER A 32 6.57 -7.93 0.57
C SER A 32 8.05 -8.26 0.34
N TYR A 33 8.41 -9.55 0.43
CA TYR A 33 9.75 -10.06 0.09
C TYR A 33 9.97 -10.15 -1.40
N MET A 34 9.01 -10.72 -2.13
CA MET A 34 9.10 -10.84 -3.59
C MET A 34 9.22 -9.48 -4.28
N GLY A 35 8.47 -8.51 -3.81
CA GLY A 35 8.25 -7.28 -4.54
C GLY A 35 7.24 -7.46 -5.67
N VAL A 36 7.22 -6.52 -6.59
CA VAL A 36 6.25 -6.43 -7.69
C VAL A 36 6.96 -6.31 -9.05
N ASN A 37 6.20 -6.46 -10.11
CA ASN A 37 6.60 -6.05 -11.47
C ASN A 37 5.62 -4.97 -11.96
N GLY A 38 4.35 -5.28 -12.17
CA GLY A 38 3.29 -4.28 -12.20
C GLY A 38 2.87 -3.91 -10.78
N GLY A 39 2.48 -2.68 -10.55
CA GLY A 39 2.08 -2.18 -9.23
C GLY A 39 0.97 -3.01 -8.58
N LEU A 40 1.09 -3.27 -7.29
CA LEU A 40 0.12 -4.02 -6.49
C LEU A 40 -0.40 -3.18 -5.33
N VAL A 41 -1.70 -2.93 -5.31
CA VAL A 41 -2.38 -2.22 -4.23
C VAL A 41 -3.35 -3.16 -3.53
N VAL A 42 -3.30 -3.18 -2.21
CA VAL A 42 -4.22 -3.94 -1.36
C VAL A 42 -5.11 -2.95 -0.60
N ILE A 43 -6.36 -2.82 -1.03
CA ILE A 43 -7.34 -1.96 -0.36
C ILE A 43 -7.88 -2.73 0.84
N VAL A 44 -7.73 -2.15 2.02
CA VAL A 44 -8.23 -2.73 3.27
C VAL A 44 -9.18 -1.77 3.96
N ALA A 45 -10.41 -2.23 4.19
CA ALA A 45 -11.44 -1.48 4.88
C ALA A 45 -11.43 -1.84 6.38
N ASP A 46 -10.91 -0.94 7.19
CA ASP A 46 -11.00 -1.00 8.64
C ASP A 46 -12.36 -0.47 9.14
N ASP A 47 -12.78 -0.94 10.29
CA ASP A 47 -14.04 -0.53 10.92
C ASP A 47 -13.80 -0.04 12.36
N PRO A 48 -13.17 1.15 12.52
CA PRO A 48 -12.98 1.75 13.84
C PRO A 48 -14.34 2.00 14.50
N GLY A 49 -14.49 1.55 15.74
CA GLY A 49 -15.74 1.66 16.48
C GLY A 49 -16.73 0.52 16.27
N LEU A 50 -16.36 -0.52 15.52
CA LEU A 50 -17.13 -1.78 15.40
C LEU A 50 -18.56 -1.61 14.84
N TYR A 51 -18.77 -0.72 13.87
CA TYR A 51 -20.11 -0.49 13.31
C TYR A 51 -20.73 -1.73 12.66
N SER A 52 -19.90 -2.58 12.02
CA SER A 52 -20.35 -3.79 11.35
C SER A 52 -19.27 -4.87 11.29
N SER A 53 -18.56 -5.07 12.39
CA SER A 53 -17.44 -6.02 12.47
C SER A 53 -17.51 -6.87 13.73
N GLN A 54 -16.88 -8.05 13.68
CA GLN A 54 -16.77 -8.97 14.82
C GLN A 54 -15.74 -8.49 15.86
N ASN A 55 -14.77 -7.70 15.43
CA ASN A 55 -13.72 -7.11 16.25
C ASN A 55 -13.18 -5.86 15.56
N GLU A 56 -12.45 -5.04 16.31
CA GLU A 56 -11.71 -3.91 15.81
C GLU A 56 -10.25 -4.31 15.56
N GLN A 57 -9.73 -3.97 14.41
CA GLN A 57 -8.33 -4.21 14.05
C GLN A 57 -7.77 -2.95 13.39
N ASP A 58 -6.49 -2.74 13.60
CA ASP A 58 -5.73 -1.67 12.95
C ASP A 58 -4.80 -2.25 11.90
N THR A 59 -5.18 -2.12 10.65
CA THR A 59 -4.39 -2.59 9.50
C THR A 59 -2.99 -2.00 9.46
N ARG A 60 -2.76 -0.81 10.03
CA ARG A 60 -1.43 -0.17 10.10
C ARG A 60 -0.43 -1.04 10.86
N MET A 61 -0.86 -1.76 11.89
CA MET A 61 0.01 -2.67 12.65
C MET A 61 0.41 -3.90 11.82
N VAL A 62 -0.52 -4.45 11.03
CA VAL A 62 -0.23 -5.54 10.11
C VAL A 62 0.72 -5.09 9.01
N ALA A 63 0.48 -3.92 8.43
CA ALA A 63 1.34 -3.33 7.41
C ALA A 63 2.77 -3.11 7.92
N ARG A 64 2.92 -2.57 9.14
CA ARG A 64 4.21 -2.39 9.78
C ARG A 64 4.93 -3.72 9.99
N ALA A 65 4.23 -4.75 10.46
CA ALA A 65 4.80 -6.09 10.64
C ALA A 65 5.21 -6.73 9.31
N ALA A 66 4.43 -6.52 8.24
CA ALA A 66 4.74 -6.98 6.89
C ALA A 66 5.76 -6.08 6.15
N GLN A 67 6.16 -4.96 6.75
CA GLN A 67 7.08 -3.97 6.17
C GLN A 67 6.58 -3.41 4.83
N VAL A 68 5.30 -3.10 4.74
CA VAL A 68 4.67 -2.49 3.55
C VAL A 68 4.14 -1.09 3.87
N PRO A 69 4.25 -0.14 2.94
CA PRO A 69 3.72 1.20 3.12
C PRO A 69 2.20 1.21 3.18
N VAL A 70 1.67 2.19 3.91
CA VAL A 70 0.24 2.45 4.02
C VAL A 70 -0.05 3.86 3.53
N LEU A 71 -1.06 3.99 2.68
CA LEU A 71 -1.71 5.25 2.35
C LEU A 71 -3.09 5.30 2.99
N GLU A 72 -3.39 6.39 3.65
CA GLU A 72 -4.63 6.57 4.40
C GLU A 72 -5.25 7.93 4.02
N PRO A 73 -6.16 7.95 3.02
CA PRO A 73 -6.82 9.18 2.62
C PRO A 73 -7.87 9.61 3.63
N SER A 74 -8.04 10.91 3.79
CA SER A 74 -9.02 11.52 4.70
C SER A 74 -10.37 11.78 4.04
N ASP A 75 -10.42 11.97 2.72
CA ASP A 75 -11.64 12.27 1.95
C ASP A 75 -11.66 11.60 0.57
N SER A 76 -12.73 11.84 -0.18
CA SER A 76 -12.94 11.24 -1.50
C SER A 76 -11.95 11.74 -2.55
N MET A 77 -11.49 12.99 -2.46
CA MET A 77 -10.51 13.55 -3.40
C MET A 77 -9.13 12.94 -3.14
N GLU A 78 -8.71 12.90 -1.88
CA GLU A 78 -7.46 12.22 -1.50
C GLU A 78 -7.50 10.74 -1.85
N ALA A 79 -8.64 10.07 -1.66
CA ALA A 79 -8.77 8.65 -2.03
C ALA A 79 -8.48 8.43 -3.52
N LYS A 80 -8.97 9.30 -4.39
CA LYS A 80 -8.67 9.25 -5.82
C LYS A 80 -7.19 9.52 -6.12
N GLU A 81 -6.64 10.59 -5.57
CA GLU A 81 -5.25 10.99 -5.86
C GLU A 81 -4.25 9.99 -5.24
N PHE A 82 -4.47 9.56 -3.99
CA PHE A 82 -3.59 8.61 -3.32
C PHE A 82 -3.59 7.24 -4.01
N MET A 83 -4.68 6.86 -4.69
CA MET A 83 -4.69 5.63 -5.48
C MET A 83 -3.69 5.67 -6.65
N LYS A 84 -3.50 6.82 -7.28
CA LYS A 84 -2.46 7.00 -8.31
C LYS A 84 -1.07 6.86 -7.69
N PHE A 85 -0.82 7.57 -6.58
CA PHE A 85 0.43 7.48 -5.83
C PHE A 85 0.70 6.06 -5.32
N ALA A 86 -0.33 5.31 -4.93
CA ALA A 86 -0.16 3.93 -4.47
C ALA A 86 0.51 3.04 -5.52
N TYR A 87 0.10 3.16 -6.79
CA TYR A 87 0.74 2.42 -7.87
C TYR A 87 2.16 2.91 -8.16
N GLU A 88 2.38 4.22 -8.14
CA GLU A 88 3.71 4.80 -8.34
C GLU A 88 4.69 4.37 -7.22
N ILE A 89 4.27 4.43 -5.96
CA ILE A 89 5.06 3.95 -4.82
C ILE A 89 5.33 2.46 -4.97
N SER A 90 4.30 1.67 -5.32
CA SER A 90 4.45 0.23 -5.50
C SER A 90 5.53 -0.11 -6.53
N GLU A 91 5.50 0.55 -7.68
CA GLU A 91 6.41 0.28 -8.79
C GLU A 91 7.82 0.85 -8.54
N ASN A 92 7.92 2.04 -7.96
CA ASN A 92 9.21 2.70 -7.72
C ASN A 92 10.00 2.04 -6.59
N PHE A 93 9.31 1.51 -5.58
CA PHE A 93 9.95 0.86 -4.42
C PHE A 93 9.84 -0.66 -4.43
N ASP A 94 9.37 -1.25 -5.54
CA ASP A 94 9.28 -2.71 -5.74
C ASP A 94 8.61 -3.43 -4.56
N ARG A 95 7.40 -2.98 -4.17
CA ARG A 95 6.63 -3.55 -3.04
C ARG A 95 5.13 -3.35 -3.18
N PRO A 96 4.30 -4.20 -2.54
CA PRO A 96 2.87 -3.91 -2.44
C PRO A 96 2.65 -2.64 -1.60
N VAL A 97 1.52 -1.99 -1.81
CA VAL A 97 1.06 -0.86 -1.00
C VAL A 97 -0.29 -1.19 -0.40
N ILE A 98 -0.47 -0.98 0.89
CA ILE A 98 -1.79 -1.02 1.52
C ILE A 98 -2.44 0.35 1.38
N PHE A 99 -3.66 0.33 0.87
CA PHE A 99 -4.54 1.49 0.82
C PHE A 99 -5.62 1.31 1.87
N ARG A 100 -5.45 1.97 3.01
CA ARG A 100 -6.36 1.84 4.14
C ARG A 100 -7.55 2.77 3.96
N THR A 101 -8.74 2.21 4.03
CA THR A 101 -9.99 2.97 4.11
C THR A 101 -10.67 2.70 5.45
N THR A 102 -11.58 3.58 5.84
CA THR A 102 -12.37 3.43 7.05
C THR A 102 -13.85 3.52 6.73
N THR A 103 -14.69 3.06 7.65
CA THR A 103 -16.15 3.20 7.54
C THR A 103 -16.54 4.65 7.31
N ARG A 104 -15.89 5.61 7.97
CA ARG A 104 -16.15 7.04 7.79
C ARG A 104 -15.89 7.47 6.33
N LEU A 105 -14.75 7.11 5.78
CA LEU A 105 -14.41 7.44 4.39
C LEU A 105 -15.40 6.80 3.42
N ALA A 106 -15.74 5.52 3.63
CA ALA A 106 -16.64 4.77 2.76
C ALA A 106 -18.08 5.34 2.73
N HIS A 107 -18.50 6.02 3.79
CA HIS A 107 -19.81 6.67 3.90
C HIS A 107 -19.76 8.18 3.65
N SER A 108 -18.58 8.76 3.47
CA SER A 108 -18.44 10.18 3.14
C SER A 108 -18.86 10.47 1.70
N GLN A 109 -19.24 11.71 1.45
CA GLN A 109 -19.51 12.23 0.12
C GLN A 109 -18.72 13.52 -0.05
N GLY A 110 -18.07 13.66 -1.19
CA GLY A 110 -17.26 14.83 -1.52
C GLY A 110 -17.23 15.08 -3.02
N LEU A 111 -16.86 16.27 -3.39
CA LEU A 111 -16.60 16.62 -4.79
C LEU A 111 -15.26 16.05 -5.20
N VAL A 112 -15.23 15.41 -6.36
CA VAL A 112 -14.02 14.83 -6.95
C VAL A 112 -13.87 15.36 -8.37
N GLU A 113 -12.72 15.94 -8.67
CA GLU A 113 -12.39 16.34 -10.03
C GLU A 113 -12.17 15.10 -10.90
N LEU A 114 -12.84 15.06 -12.03
CA LEU A 114 -12.65 14.00 -13.03
C LEU A 114 -11.43 14.33 -13.88
N CYS A 115 -10.72 13.31 -14.29
CA CYS A 115 -9.62 13.41 -15.24
C CYS A 115 -9.76 12.31 -16.30
N ASP A 116 -9.10 12.49 -17.42
CA ASP A 116 -9.03 11.47 -18.46
C ASP A 116 -8.30 10.22 -17.92
N ARG A 117 -8.72 9.07 -18.46
CA ARG A 117 -8.05 7.80 -18.16
C ARG A 117 -6.66 7.78 -18.82
N VAL A 118 -5.66 7.44 -18.03
CA VAL A 118 -4.32 7.14 -18.52
C VAL A 118 -4.13 5.64 -18.49
N GLU A 119 -3.88 5.05 -19.65
CA GLU A 119 -3.53 3.62 -19.73
C GLU A 119 -2.07 3.43 -19.31
N PRO A 120 -1.79 2.65 -18.27
CA PRO A 120 -0.42 2.31 -17.93
C PRO A 120 0.15 1.34 -18.99
N GLU A 121 1.44 1.42 -19.24
CA GLU A 121 2.13 0.43 -20.04
C GLU A 121 2.34 -0.86 -19.22
N ASP A 122 1.96 -1.99 -19.82
CA ASP A 122 2.24 -3.30 -19.24
C ASP A 122 3.73 -3.60 -19.32
N LYS A 123 4.29 -4.06 -18.21
CA LYS A 123 5.71 -4.46 -18.17
C LYS A 123 5.86 -5.91 -18.65
N PRO A 124 6.93 -6.24 -19.38
CA PRO A 124 7.17 -7.61 -19.80
C PRO A 124 7.34 -8.53 -18.58
N TYR A 125 6.86 -9.75 -18.70
CA TYR A 125 7.14 -10.77 -17.71
C TYR A 125 8.62 -11.21 -17.82
N GLU A 126 9.34 -11.10 -16.72
CA GLU A 126 10.69 -11.60 -16.60
C GLU A 126 10.74 -12.76 -15.61
N LYS A 127 11.30 -13.89 -16.08
CA LYS A 127 11.48 -15.07 -15.22
C LYS A 127 12.67 -14.85 -14.28
N ASP A 128 12.39 -14.48 -13.05
CA ASP A 128 13.41 -14.37 -11.99
C ASP A 128 13.05 -15.26 -10.78
N ILE A 129 13.69 -16.44 -10.74
CA ILE A 129 13.47 -17.40 -9.66
C ILE A 129 13.96 -16.86 -8.31
N ARG A 130 15.03 -16.05 -8.29
CA ARG A 130 15.58 -15.49 -7.06
C ARG A 130 14.67 -14.44 -6.45
N LYS A 131 13.99 -13.69 -7.31
CA LYS A 131 13.00 -12.66 -6.90
C LYS A 131 11.65 -13.29 -6.55
N ASN A 132 11.15 -14.19 -7.39
CA ASN A 132 9.74 -14.62 -7.36
C ASN A 132 9.47 -15.90 -6.57
N VAL A 133 10.52 -16.63 -6.14
CA VAL A 133 10.37 -17.87 -5.38
C VAL A 133 11.00 -17.74 -4.00
N MET A 134 10.16 -17.63 -2.97
CA MET A 134 10.58 -17.40 -1.58
C MET A 134 11.01 -18.69 -0.88
N MET A 135 12.04 -19.36 -1.41
CA MET A 135 12.76 -20.37 -0.64
C MET A 135 13.66 -19.71 0.42
N PRO A 136 14.00 -20.38 1.52
CA PRO A 136 14.79 -19.78 2.61
C PRO A 136 16.09 -19.10 2.18
N GLY A 137 16.78 -19.67 1.19
CA GLY A 137 18.01 -19.08 0.64
C GLY A 137 17.76 -17.76 -0.10
N ASN A 138 16.69 -17.69 -0.90
CA ASN A 138 16.29 -16.47 -1.61
C ASN A 138 15.74 -15.44 -0.62
N ALA A 139 14.90 -15.86 0.33
CA ALA A 139 14.30 -14.97 1.32
C ALA A 139 15.34 -14.21 2.15
N LYS A 140 16.46 -14.84 2.52
CA LYS A 140 17.57 -14.15 3.21
C LYS A 140 18.14 -12.98 2.41
N LEU A 141 18.31 -13.14 1.11
CA LEU A 141 18.80 -12.08 0.24
C LEU A 141 17.74 -10.99 0.05
N ARG A 142 16.49 -11.39 -0.15
CA ARG A 142 15.37 -10.46 -0.29
C ARG A 142 15.12 -9.65 0.98
N HIS A 143 15.42 -10.20 2.16
CA HIS A 143 15.33 -9.45 3.42
C HIS A 143 16.26 -8.22 3.44
N ILE A 144 17.48 -8.37 2.95
CA ILE A 144 18.42 -7.26 2.82
C ILE A 144 17.85 -6.16 1.90
N GLU A 145 17.23 -6.56 0.79
CA GLU A 145 16.58 -5.62 -0.13
C GLU A 145 15.38 -4.91 0.51
N ILE A 146 14.61 -5.60 1.36
CA ILE A 146 13.50 -4.98 2.10
C ILE A 146 14.00 -3.88 3.03
N GLU A 147 15.04 -4.15 3.81
CA GLU A 147 15.62 -3.17 4.72
C GLU A 147 16.13 -1.93 3.95
N LYS A 148 16.81 -2.15 2.83
CA LYS A 148 17.26 -1.06 1.97
C LYS A 148 16.09 -0.22 1.45
N ARG A 149 15.05 -0.86 0.90
CA ARG A 149 13.85 -0.19 0.40
C ARG A 149 13.09 0.57 1.49
N ASN A 150 13.10 0.08 2.73
CA ASN A 150 12.50 0.78 3.86
C ASN A 150 13.20 2.12 4.12
N LEU A 151 14.53 2.15 4.06
CA LEU A 151 15.31 3.38 4.23
C LEU A 151 15.07 4.34 3.05
N GLU A 152 15.09 3.85 1.83
CA GLU A 152 14.82 4.64 0.63
C GLU A 152 13.40 5.24 0.65
N LEU A 153 12.40 4.46 1.05
CA LEU A 153 11.03 4.93 1.18
C LEU A 153 10.88 5.95 2.30
N ALA A 154 11.49 5.70 3.47
CA ALA A 154 11.47 6.65 4.59
C ALA A 154 12.06 8.00 4.20
N GLU A 155 13.16 8.03 3.44
CA GLU A 155 13.72 9.28 2.92
C GLU A 155 12.80 9.95 1.91
N ALA A 156 12.24 9.17 0.97
CA ALA A 156 11.32 9.69 -0.04
C ALA A 156 10.05 10.28 0.57
N THR A 157 9.53 9.73 1.67
CA THR A 157 8.31 10.26 2.31
C THR A 157 8.47 11.69 2.83
N ASN A 158 9.69 12.15 3.11
CA ASN A 158 9.95 13.53 3.55
C ASN A 158 9.62 14.57 2.48
N THR A 159 9.61 14.19 1.21
CA THR A 159 9.38 15.08 0.07
C THR A 159 8.14 14.74 -0.74
N MET A 160 7.40 13.70 -0.38
CA MET A 160 6.17 13.33 -1.08
C MET A 160 5.09 14.40 -0.91
N ALA A 161 4.48 14.83 -2.02
CA ALA A 161 3.45 15.87 -2.05
C ALA A 161 2.16 15.50 -1.27
N ILE A 162 1.95 14.20 -1.00
CA ILE A 162 0.82 13.72 -0.21
C ILE A 162 0.97 14.00 1.29
N ASN A 163 2.19 14.26 1.76
CA ASN A 163 2.46 14.63 3.14
C ASN A 163 2.56 16.14 3.25
N LYS A 164 1.74 16.75 4.10
CA LYS A 164 1.72 18.20 4.30
C LYS A 164 2.29 18.55 5.66
N VAL A 165 3.08 19.60 5.71
CA VAL A 165 3.58 20.19 6.96
C VAL A 165 3.16 21.66 6.98
N GLU A 166 2.32 22.01 7.94
CA GLU A 166 1.90 23.39 8.18
C GLU A 166 2.63 23.91 9.43
N MET A 167 3.48 24.88 9.23
CA MET A 167 4.26 25.50 10.31
C MET A 167 3.56 26.78 10.78
N ASN A 168 3.06 26.73 12.00
CA ASN A 168 2.47 27.89 12.69
C ASN A 168 3.32 28.25 13.92
N ASP A 169 2.77 28.13 15.10
CA ASP A 169 3.49 28.25 16.37
C ASP A 169 4.28 26.95 16.67
N THR A 170 5.53 27.09 17.09
CA THR A 170 6.39 25.92 17.35
C THR A 170 6.28 25.32 18.75
N LYS A 171 5.32 25.78 19.58
CA LYS A 171 5.12 25.28 20.95
C LYS A 171 4.46 23.91 21.00
N ILE A 172 3.59 23.62 20.06
CA ILE A 172 2.84 22.37 20.02
C ILE A 172 2.93 21.81 18.60
N GLY A 173 3.30 20.53 18.48
CA GLY A 173 3.23 19.78 17.23
C GLY A 173 1.99 18.88 17.22
N VAL A 174 1.24 18.88 16.12
CA VAL A 174 0.09 17.99 15.90
C VAL A 174 0.40 17.12 14.69
N ILE A 175 0.23 15.82 14.83
CA ILE A 175 0.31 14.85 13.73
C ILE A 175 -1.09 14.27 13.57
N THR A 176 -1.63 14.41 12.37
CA THR A 176 -2.98 13.92 12.05
C THR A 176 -3.04 13.40 10.61
N SER A 177 -4.02 12.58 10.33
CA SER A 177 -4.41 12.11 9.00
C SER A 177 -5.85 12.47 8.73
#